data_ea845811db8e5df27468f0bd78328711
#
_entry.id   ea845811db8e5df27468f0bd78328711
#
_cell.length_a   1.000
_cell.length_b   1.000
_cell.length_c   1.000
_cell.angle_alpha   90.00
_cell.angle_beta   90.00
_cell.angle_gamma   90.00
#
_symmetry.space_group_name_H-M   'P 1'
#
loop_
_entity.id
_entity.type
_entity.pdbx_description
1 polymer ?
#
loop_
_entity_poly.entity_id
_entity_poly.type
_entity_poly.pdbx_seq_one_letter_code
_entity_poly.pdbx_strand_id
1 'polypeptide(L)'
;MMRLGLNILLLGGLLLTTVQCAKRASPTGGPRDSLPPVLINASPKLNTVFFDKEEFNLTFDEYVTLKDISKQLIISPPLSSSQYKVYPVTGASKKVTLKLLDSLMDNTTYTFNFGESIIDFNESNPSSYLTYTLSTGATIDSLYIKGRVTDAFERETERYISLQLYPVDSIYKDSVIFTEKPLYVTSTLDTTIFRFQN
;
A
#
# COMPACT_ATOMS: atom_id res chain seq x y z
N MET A 1 71.35 6.00 38.87
CA MET A 1 70.62 7.00 38.06
C MET A 1 70.31 6.56 36.64
N MET A 2 71.20 5.82 35.98
CA MET A 2 71.01 5.38 34.56
C MET A 2 69.80 4.44 34.34
N ARG A 3 69.46 3.52 35.29
CA ARG A 3 68.31 2.63 35.19
C ARG A 3 66.93 3.32 35.33
N LEU A 4 66.87 4.43 36.10
CA LEU A 4 65.64 5.18 36.27
C LEU A 4 65.27 5.97 35.00
N GLY A 5 66.28 6.55 34.32
CA GLY A 5 66.06 7.22 33.05
C GLY A 5 65.61 6.30 31.90
N LEU A 6 66.14 5.07 31.86
CA LEU A 6 65.76 4.09 30.87
C LEU A 6 64.28 3.61 31.03
N ASN A 7 63.83 3.45 32.30
CA ASN A 7 62.47 3.05 32.58
C ASN A 7 61.46 4.17 32.29
N ILE A 8 61.82 5.44 32.50
CA ILE A 8 60.96 6.59 32.15
C ILE A 8 60.85 6.72 30.62
N LEU A 9 61.92 6.48 29.90
CA LEU A 9 61.93 6.54 28.41
C LEU A 9 61.09 5.40 27.81
N LEU A 10 61.14 4.20 28.39
CA LEU A 10 60.31 3.05 27.97
C LEU A 10 58.84 3.26 28.28
N LEU A 11 58.51 3.85 29.47
CA LEU A 11 57.13 4.15 29.84
C LEU A 11 56.53 5.24 28.94
N GLY A 12 57.33 6.27 28.60
CA GLY A 12 56.93 7.34 27.67
C GLY A 12 56.67 6.85 26.26
N GLY A 13 57.52 5.92 25.79
CA GLY A 13 57.34 5.28 24.49
C GLY A 13 56.07 4.42 24.42
N LEU A 14 55.72 3.73 25.51
CA LEU A 14 54.51 2.91 25.58
C LEU A 14 53.22 3.74 25.60
N LEU A 15 53.28 4.95 26.23
CA LEU A 15 52.12 5.84 26.24
C LEU A 15 51.82 6.47 24.88
N LEU A 16 52.83 6.64 24.02
CA LEU A 16 52.67 7.25 22.68
C LEU A 16 52.01 6.29 21.68
N THR A 17 51.99 4.98 21.93
CA THR A 17 51.40 3.98 21.02
C THR A 17 49.91 3.78 21.26
N THR A 18 49.33 4.35 22.32
CA THR A 18 47.91 4.16 22.64
C THR A 18 46.96 5.19 21.99
N VAL A 19 47.50 6.22 21.32
CA VAL A 19 46.67 7.23 20.63
C VAL A 19 46.38 6.74 19.20
N GLN A 20 45.65 5.65 19.07
CA GLN A 20 45.04 5.28 17.80
C GLN A 20 43.66 5.93 17.73
N CYS A 21 43.54 7.05 17.01
CA CYS A 21 42.27 7.57 16.58
C CYS A 21 41.63 6.57 15.61
N ALA A 22 40.77 5.68 16.11
CA ALA A 22 39.91 4.91 15.24
C ALA A 22 38.99 5.90 14.49
N LYS A 23 39.21 6.11 13.22
CA LYS A 23 38.25 6.78 12.34
C LYS A 23 36.98 5.95 12.38
N ARG A 24 35.94 6.44 13.02
CA ARG A 24 34.58 5.92 12.83
C ARG A 24 34.16 6.27 11.40
N ALA A 25 34.46 5.40 10.46
CA ALA A 25 33.81 5.44 9.15
C ALA A 25 32.41 4.86 9.34
N SER A 26 31.39 5.68 9.24
CA SER A 26 30.06 5.15 8.99
C SER A 26 30.09 4.43 7.64
N PRO A 27 29.66 3.18 7.54
CA PRO A 27 29.53 2.53 6.26
C PRO A 27 28.62 3.42 5.38
N THR A 28 29.18 3.93 4.28
CA THR A 28 28.37 4.56 3.25
C THR A 28 27.59 3.43 2.62
N GLY A 29 26.28 3.39 2.84
CA GLY A 29 25.39 2.45 2.17
C GLY A 29 25.56 2.55 0.66
N GLY A 30 25.19 1.50 -0.06
CA GLY A 30 25.10 1.50 -1.51
C GLY A 30 24.16 2.60 -2.04
N PRO A 31 23.98 2.72 -3.36
CA PRO A 31 22.96 3.59 -3.94
C PRO A 31 21.60 3.29 -3.30
N ARG A 32 20.83 4.35 -3.01
CA ARG A 32 19.47 4.19 -2.50
C ARG A 32 18.62 3.43 -3.52
N ASP A 33 17.90 2.42 -3.09
CA ASP A 33 16.94 1.73 -3.94
C ASP A 33 15.78 2.70 -4.30
N SER A 34 15.41 2.73 -5.56
CA SER A 34 14.33 3.54 -6.08
C SER A 34 13.25 2.69 -6.78
N LEU A 35 13.41 1.37 -6.75
CA LEU A 35 12.44 0.47 -7.34
C LEU A 35 11.29 0.22 -6.37
N PRO A 36 10.05 0.16 -6.84
CA PRO A 36 8.91 -0.22 -6.02
C PRO A 36 8.87 -1.73 -5.83
N PRO A 37 8.26 -2.21 -4.71
CA PRO A 37 8.03 -3.63 -4.51
C PRO A 37 7.15 -4.23 -5.61
N VAL A 38 7.56 -5.40 -6.11
CA VAL A 38 6.89 -6.10 -7.20
C VAL A 38 6.07 -7.26 -6.65
N LEU A 39 4.80 -7.34 -7.06
CA LEU A 39 3.94 -8.49 -6.76
C LEU A 39 4.44 -9.71 -7.54
N ILE A 40 4.91 -10.74 -6.83
CA ILE A 40 5.40 -12.00 -7.44
C ILE A 40 4.36 -13.12 -7.41
N ASN A 41 3.41 -13.07 -6.47
CA ASN A 41 2.35 -14.08 -6.37
C ASN A 41 1.10 -13.54 -5.70
N ALA A 42 -0.06 -14.02 -6.13
CA ALA A 42 -1.34 -13.81 -5.47
C ALA A 42 -2.04 -15.15 -5.24
N SER A 43 -2.62 -15.35 -4.07
CA SER A 43 -3.33 -16.58 -3.72
C SER A 43 -4.64 -16.26 -2.99
N PRO A 44 -5.81 -16.56 -3.59
CA PRO A 44 -6.02 -17.01 -4.96
C PRO A 44 -5.42 -16.07 -6.01
N LYS A 45 -5.30 -16.52 -7.28
CA LYS A 45 -4.76 -15.72 -8.38
C LYS A 45 -5.62 -14.48 -8.63
N LEU A 46 -5.02 -13.46 -9.23
CA LEU A 46 -5.74 -12.31 -9.77
C LEU A 46 -6.85 -12.77 -10.72
N ASN A 47 -7.99 -12.09 -10.67
CA ASN A 47 -9.18 -12.40 -11.47
C ASN A 47 -9.76 -13.82 -11.23
N THR A 48 -9.66 -14.30 -9.98
CA THR A 48 -10.30 -15.55 -9.57
C THR A 48 -11.82 -15.38 -9.61
N VAL A 49 -12.49 -16.36 -10.18
CA VAL A 49 -13.96 -16.53 -10.17
C VAL A 49 -14.37 -17.61 -9.16
N PHE A 50 -15.65 -17.65 -8.78
CA PHE A 50 -16.17 -18.53 -7.73
C PHE A 50 -15.35 -18.41 -6.44
N PHE A 51 -15.01 -17.18 -6.06
CA PHE A 51 -14.25 -16.94 -4.85
C PHE A 51 -15.07 -17.34 -3.61
N ASP A 52 -14.57 -18.31 -2.87
CA ASP A 52 -15.20 -18.93 -1.69
C ASP A 52 -14.30 -18.87 -0.45
N LYS A 53 -13.23 -18.09 -0.48
CA LYS A 53 -12.25 -18.00 0.60
C LYS A 53 -12.55 -16.84 1.54
N GLU A 54 -12.06 -16.95 2.77
CA GLU A 54 -12.11 -15.86 3.76
C GLU A 54 -10.98 -14.86 3.61
N GLU A 55 -9.97 -15.16 2.80
CA GLU A 55 -8.81 -14.28 2.62
C GLU A 55 -8.15 -14.43 1.26
N PHE A 56 -7.42 -13.40 0.88
CA PHE A 56 -6.43 -13.51 -0.19
C PHE A 56 -5.09 -12.93 0.24
N ASN A 57 -4.03 -13.40 -0.39
CA ASN A 57 -2.65 -13.09 -0.06
C ASN A 57 -1.91 -12.56 -1.27
N LEU A 58 -1.17 -11.48 -1.07
CA LEU A 58 -0.29 -10.85 -2.06
C LEU A 58 1.14 -11.00 -1.58
N THR A 59 2.01 -11.62 -2.35
CA THR A 59 3.41 -11.85 -1.99
C THR A 59 4.32 -11.02 -2.89
N PHE A 60 5.23 -10.29 -2.26
CA PHE A 60 6.17 -9.37 -2.90
C PHE A 60 7.59 -9.95 -2.92
N ASP A 61 8.43 -9.46 -3.81
CA ASP A 61 9.84 -9.81 -3.92
C ASP A 61 10.65 -9.33 -2.72
N GLU A 62 10.23 -8.25 -2.07
CA GLU A 62 10.87 -7.63 -0.92
C GLU A 62 9.92 -7.45 0.29
N TYR A 63 10.46 -6.95 1.40
CA TYR A 63 9.67 -6.62 2.59
C TYR A 63 8.89 -5.32 2.38
N VAL A 64 7.58 -5.38 2.59
CA VAL A 64 6.66 -4.26 2.48
C VAL A 64 6.02 -3.94 3.83
N THR A 65 5.59 -2.70 4.00
CA THR A 65 4.76 -2.24 5.10
C THR A 65 3.54 -1.51 4.56
N LEU A 66 2.52 -1.34 5.42
CA LEU A 66 1.27 -0.68 5.04
C LEU A 66 1.24 0.74 5.60
N LYS A 67 1.08 1.72 4.72
CA LYS A 67 0.97 3.14 5.07
C LYS A 67 -0.40 3.67 4.75
N ASP A 68 -1.06 4.27 5.73
CA ASP A 68 -2.38 4.90 5.57
C ASP A 68 -3.43 4.02 4.86
N ILE A 69 -3.36 2.69 5.06
CA ILE A 69 -4.20 1.71 4.36
C ILE A 69 -5.69 2.01 4.50
N SER A 70 -6.14 2.49 5.66
CA SER A 70 -7.54 2.83 5.90
C SER A 70 -8.06 4.00 5.07
N LYS A 71 -7.17 4.84 4.54
CA LYS A 71 -7.50 5.99 3.68
C LYS A 71 -7.32 5.69 2.21
N GLN A 72 -6.43 4.77 1.88
CA GLN A 72 -6.00 4.52 0.49
C GLN A 72 -6.66 3.30 -0.14
N LEU A 73 -7.02 2.29 0.68
CA LEU A 73 -7.68 1.09 0.15
C LEU A 73 -9.11 1.42 -0.27
N ILE A 74 -9.35 1.31 -1.56
CA ILE A 74 -10.68 1.46 -2.16
C ILE A 74 -11.18 0.08 -2.55
N ILE A 75 -12.34 -0.30 -2.00
CA ILE A 75 -13.01 -1.56 -2.29
C ILE A 75 -14.31 -1.26 -3.03
N SER A 76 -14.52 -1.87 -4.18
CA SER A 76 -15.70 -1.66 -5.00
C SER A 76 -16.31 -3.02 -5.41
N PRO A 77 -17.58 -3.30 -5.09
CA PRO A 77 -18.51 -2.56 -4.23
C PRO A 77 -17.97 -2.33 -2.80
N PRO A 78 -18.40 -1.25 -2.11
CA PRO A 78 -17.79 -0.86 -0.85
C PRO A 78 -18.10 -1.83 0.30
N LEU A 79 -17.05 -2.20 1.05
CA LEU A 79 -17.15 -2.92 2.32
C LEU A 79 -16.93 -1.95 3.48
N SER A 80 -17.65 -2.17 4.58
CA SER A 80 -17.40 -1.45 5.83
C SER A 80 -16.07 -1.89 6.44
N SER A 81 -15.37 -1.00 7.13
CA SER A 81 -14.09 -1.30 7.80
C SER A 81 -14.18 -2.43 8.84
N SER A 82 -15.38 -2.75 9.33
CA SER A 82 -15.63 -3.90 10.20
C SER A 82 -15.71 -5.24 9.46
N GLN A 83 -15.86 -5.25 8.14
CA GLN A 83 -16.04 -6.46 7.33
C GLN A 83 -14.73 -7.03 6.80
N TYR A 84 -13.59 -6.36 7.00
CA TYR A 84 -12.28 -6.87 6.58
C TYR A 84 -11.16 -6.42 7.50
N LYS A 85 -10.01 -7.09 7.41
CA LYS A 85 -8.73 -6.69 8.02
C LYS A 85 -7.59 -6.88 7.04
N VAL A 86 -6.60 -5.98 7.10
CA VAL A 86 -5.40 -6.07 6.27
C VAL A 86 -4.18 -6.27 7.16
N TYR A 87 -3.31 -7.16 6.78
CA TYR A 87 -2.05 -7.48 7.48
C TYR A 87 -0.85 -7.28 6.55
N PRO A 88 0.31 -6.92 7.10
CA PRO A 88 0.63 -6.74 8.51
C PRO A 88 0.00 -5.46 9.08
N VAL A 89 -0.51 -5.51 10.32
CA VAL A 89 -1.00 -4.30 11.02
C VAL A 89 0.17 -3.39 11.41
N THR A 90 1.30 -4.00 11.76
CA THR A 90 2.55 -3.31 12.12
C THR A 90 3.74 -4.11 11.60
N GLY A 91 4.89 -3.41 11.42
CA GLY A 91 6.12 -4.03 10.95
C GLY A 91 6.13 -4.30 9.46
N ALA A 92 7.02 -5.17 9.02
CA ALA A 92 7.24 -5.50 7.62
C ALA A 92 7.01 -6.99 7.35
N SER A 93 6.52 -7.30 6.16
CA SER A 93 6.30 -8.67 5.69
C SER A 93 6.47 -8.72 4.17
N LYS A 94 6.91 -9.85 3.63
CA LYS A 94 6.84 -10.10 2.18
C LYS A 94 5.42 -10.42 1.71
N LYS A 95 4.48 -10.58 2.63
CA LYS A 95 3.11 -10.97 2.34
C LYS A 95 2.13 -9.96 2.94
N VAL A 96 1.23 -9.43 2.10
CA VAL A 96 0.05 -8.69 2.51
C VAL A 96 -1.15 -9.61 2.43
N THR A 97 -1.92 -9.69 3.50
CA THR A 97 -3.14 -10.52 3.58
C THR A 97 -4.34 -9.61 3.81
N LEU A 98 -5.36 -9.74 2.98
CA LEU A 98 -6.67 -9.17 3.27
C LEU A 98 -7.59 -10.30 3.71
N LYS A 99 -8.06 -10.23 4.96
CA LYS A 99 -8.99 -11.18 5.53
C LYS A 99 -10.39 -10.57 5.56
N LEU A 100 -11.35 -11.27 4.98
CA LEU A 100 -12.77 -10.95 5.04
C LEU A 100 -13.33 -11.48 6.36
N LEU A 101 -14.13 -10.68 7.04
CA LEU A 101 -14.77 -11.01 8.31
C LEU A 101 -16.27 -11.27 8.14
N ASP A 102 -16.77 -11.02 6.94
CA ASP A 102 -18.17 -11.20 6.56
C ASP A 102 -18.24 -11.72 5.13
N SER A 103 -19.37 -12.32 4.77
CA SER A 103 -19.61 -12.85 3.42
C SER A 103 -19.72 -11.71 2.40
N LEU A 104 -19.13 -11.94 1.23
CA LEU A 104 -19.32 -11.10 0.07
C LEU A 104 -20.70 -11.36 -0.56
N MET A 105 -21.20 -10.40 -1.33
CA MET A 105 -22.44 -10.60 -2.10
C MET A 105 -22.23 -11.65 -3.18
N ASP A 106 -23.25 -12.45 -3.43
CA ASP A 106 -23.24 -13.47 -4.48
C ASP A 106 -23.19 -12.84 -5.88
N ASN A 107 -22.61 -13.56 -6.82
CA ASN A 107 -22.51 -13.18 -8.25
C ASN A 107 -21.99 -11.74 -8.45
N THR A 108 -21.02 -11.32 -7.64
CA THR A 108 -20.51 -9.95 -7.61
C THR A 108 -19.01 -9.93 -7.85
N THR A 109 -18.56 -9.03 -8.72
CA THR A 109 -17.14 -8.74 -8.91
C THR A 109 -16.70 -7.68 -7.91
N TYR A 110 -15.63 -7.97 -7.17
CA TYR A 110 -15.00 -7.05 -6.22
C TYR A 110 -13.62 -6.64 -6.70
N THR A 111 -13.34 -5.36 -6.59
CA THR A 111 -12.05 -4.76 -6.89
C THR A 111 -11.47 -4.11 -5.65
N PHE A 112 -10.26 -4.51 -5.28
CA PHE A 112 -9.49 -3.98 -4.15
C PHE A 112 -8.32 -3.18 -4.70
N ASN A 113 -8.40 -1.86 -4.67
CA ASN A 113 -7.34 -0.97 -5.11
C ASN A 113 -6.58 -0.46 -3.88
N PHE A 114 -5.31 -0.83 -3.76
CA PHE A 114 -4.46 -0.49 -2.61
C PHE A 114 -3.86 0.92 -2.71
N GLY A 115 -4.07 1.64 -3.81
CA GLY A 115 -3.48 2.96 -4.02
C GLY A 115 -1.95 2.93 -3.88
N GLU A 116 -1.42 3.79 -3.05
CA GLU A 116 0.02 3.85 -2.68
C GLU A 116 0.28 3.35 -1.25
N SER A 117 -0.64 2.56 -0.70
CA SER A 117 -0.54 2.10 0.69
C SER A 117 0.49 1.01 0.93
N ILE A 118 0.84 0.24 -0.09
CA ILE A 118 1.87 -0.81 0.00
C ILE A 118 3.20 -0.18 -0.40
N ILE A 119 4.08 -0.01 0.58
CA ILE A 119 5.40 0.60 0.36
C ILE A 119 6.51 -0.36 0.77
N ASP A 120 7.69 -0.25 0.13
CA ASP A 120 8.84 -0.96 0.61
C ASP A 120 9.23 -0.51 2.03
N PHE A 121 9.82 -1.42 2.79
CA PHE A 121 10.10 -1.19 4.21
C PHE A 121 11.28 -0.25 4.45
N ASN A 122 12.26 -0.21 3.57
CA ASN A 122 13.51 0.52 3.78
C ASN A 122 13.42 1.96 3.26
N GLU A 123 13.08 2.15 2.00
CA GLU A 123 13.09 3.42 1.26
C GLU A 123 11.73 4.07 1.13
N SER A 124 10.65 3.32 1.41
CA SER A 124 9.26 3.75 1.30
C SER A 124 8.79 4.03 -0.13
N ASN A 125 9.35 3.33 -1.12
CA ASN A 125 8.88 3.38 -2.50
C ASN A 125 7.51 2.69 -2.61
N PRO A 126 6.47 3.33 -3.16
CA PRO A 126 5.16 2.72 -3.23
C PRO A 126 5.03 1.72 -4.39
N SER A 127 4.40 0.56 -4.14
CA SER A 127 3.84 -0.29 -5.19
C SER A 127 2.56 0.35 -5.71
N SER A 128 2.69 1.28 -6.66
CA SER A 128 1.63 2.19 -7.05
C SER A 128 0.46 1.46 -7.71
N TYR A 129 -0.73 1.73 -7.20
CA TYR A 129 -2.02 1.36 -7.79
C TYR A 129 -2.25 -0.14 -8.01
N LEU A 130 -1.67 -0.96 -7.13
CA LEU A 130 -1.93 -2.39 -7.14
C LEU A 130 -3.43 -2.65 -6.95
N THR A 131 -4.00 -3.36 -7.91
CA THR A 131 -5.41 -3.74 -7.89
C THR A 131 -5.55 -5.26 -7.89
N TYR A 132 -6.33 -5.78 -6.94
CA TYR A 132 -6.72 -7.19 -6.89
C TYR A 132 -8.21 -7.32 -7.18
N THR A 133 -8.56 -8.11 -8.20
CA THR A 133 -9.96 -8.34 -8.61
C THR A 133 -10.31 -9.81 -8.39
N LEU A 134 -11.52 -10.04 -7.89
CA LEU A 134 -12.12 -11.36 -7.73
C LEU A 134 -13.61 -11.29 -8.06
N SER A 135 -14.24 -12.45 -8.29
CA SER A 135 -15.69 -12.56 -8.40
C SER A 135 -16.19 -13.74 -7.60
N THR A 136 -17.30 -13.55 -6.88
CA THR A 136 -18.04 -14.64 -6.24
C THR A 136 -18.89 -15.43 -7.24
N GLY A 137 -19.12 -14.88 -8.44
CA GLY A 137 -19.81 -15.50 -9.55
C GLY A 137 -18.88 -16.20 -10.54
N ALA A 138 -19.46 -16.62 -11.66
CA ALA A 138 -18.78 -17.38 -12.72
C ALA A 138 -17.90 -16.50 -13.62
N THR A 139 -18.10 -15.20 -13.63
CA THR A 139 -17.42 -14.25 -14.51
C THR A 139 -16.90 -13.04 -13.74
N ILE A 140 -15.85 -12.42 -14.26
CA ILE A 140 -15.44 -11.07 -13.88
C ILE A 140 -16.20 -10.10 -14.79
N ASP A 141 -16.87 -9.12 -14.21
CA ASP A 141 -17.52 -8.08 -14.98
C ASP A 141 -16.49 -7.22 -15.73
N SER A 142 -16.82 -6.87 -16.97
CA SER A 142 -15.94 -6.10 -17.84
C SER A 142 -16.46 -4.70 -18.17
N LEU A 143 -17.61 -4.34 -17.61
CA LEU A 143 -18.18 -3.01 -17.80
C LEU A 143 -17.36 -1.97 -17.06
N TYR A 144 -17.25 -0.80 -17.65
CA TYR A 144 -16.57 0.33 -17.00
C TYR A 144 -17.19 1.67 -17.36
N ILE A 145 -17.05 2.62 -16.44
CA ILE A 145 -17.34 4.04 -16.67
C ILE A 145 -16.04 4.80 -16.47
N LYS A 146 -15.61 5.55 -17.48
CA LYS A 146 -14.40 6.37 -17.45
C LYS A 146 -14.75 7.83 -17.68
N GLY A 147 -14.12 8.71 -16.93
CA GLY A 147 -14.31 10.14 -17.08
C GLY A 147 -13.12 10.96 -16.57
N ARG A 148 -13.31 12.27 -16.54
CA ARG A 148 -12.35 13.22 -16.01
C ARG A 148 -13.05 14.14 -15.02
N VAL A 149 -12.38 14.45 -13.92
CA VAL A 149 -12.76 15.49 -12.96
C VAL A 149 -11.84 16.68 -13.18
N THR A 150 -12.40 17.87 -13.26
CA THR A 150 -11.64 19.13 -13.30
C THR A 150 -12.35 20.15 -12.44
N ASP A 151 -11.59 20.94 -11.71
CA ASP A 151 -12.13 22.11 -11.03
C ASP A 151 -12.65 23.12 -12.04
N ALA A 152 -13.85 23.65 -11.81
CA ALA A 152 -14.50 24.56 -12.76
C ALA A 152 -13.87 25.96 -12.74
N PHE A 153 -13.24 26.35 -11.65
CA PHE A 153 -12.70 27.69 -11.44
C PHE A 153 -11.19 27.75 -11.66
N GLU A 154 -10.44 26.86 -10.97
CA GLU A 154 -8.97 26.88 -10.99
C GLU A 154 -8.37 26.04 -12.13
N ARG A 155 -9.17 25.19 -12.76
CA ARG A 155 -8.76 24.19 -13.77
C ARG A 155 -7.69 23.20 -13.28
N GLU A 156 -7.26 23.33 -12.05
CA GLU A 156 -6.44 22.36 -11.36
C GLU A 156 -7.35 21.41 -10.58
N THR A 157 -6.94 20.17 -10.44
CA THR A 157 -7.74 19.18 -9.75
C THR A 157 -6.92 18.63 -8.60
N GLU A 158 -7.52 18.59 -7.41
CA GLU A 158 -6.94 17.90 -6.27
C GLU A 158 -6.72 16.43 -6.61
N ARG A 159 -5.70 15.85 -6.02
CA ARG A 159 -5.41 14.42 -6.16
C ARG A 159 -6.35 13.61 -5.28
N TYR A 160 -6.61 12.38 -5.69
CA TYR A 160 -7.37 11.41 -4.90
C TYR A 160 -8.82 11.83 -4.59
N ILE A 161 -9.49 12.44 -5.56
CA ILE A 161 -10.93 12.71 -5.44
C ILE A 161 -11.66 11.37 -5.46
N SER A 162 -12.41 11.09 -4.39
CA SER A 162 -13.28 9.93 -4.32
C SER A 162 -14.55 10.15 -5.12
N LEU A 163 -14.91 9.19 -5.96
CA LEU A 163 -16.15 9.19 -6.75
C LEU A 163 -17.01 8.03 -6.34
N GLN A 164 -18.30 8.27 -6.24
CA GLN A 164 -19.29 7.30 -5.83
C GLN A 164 -20.41 7.22 -6.86
N LEU A 165 -20.84 6.01 -7.17
CA LEU A 165 -21.91 5.74 -8.12
C LEU A 165 -23.14 5.22 -7.37
N TYR A 166 -24.25 5.91 -7.53
CA TYR A 166 -25.54 5.57 -6.94
C TYR A 166 -26.55 5.20 -8.03
N PRO A 167 -27.52 4.30 -7.75
CA PRO A 167 -28.62 4.06 -8.66
C PRO A 167 -29.55 5.26 -8.68
N VAL A 168 -30.08 5.59 -9.84
CA VAL A 168 -31.15 6.59 -10.00
C VAL A 168 -32.39 5.87 -10.44
N ASP A 169 -33.38 5.81 -9.56
CA ASP A 169 -34.69 5.22 -9.80
C ASP A 169 -35.81 6.27 -9.63
N SER A 170 -37.06 5.83 -9.71
CA SER A 170 -38.24 6.71 -9.61
C SER A 170 -38.40 7.37 -8.23
N ILE A 171 -37.71 6.89 -7.20
CA ILE A 171 -37.76 7.42 -5.83
C ILE A 171 -36.47 8.15 -5.44
N TYR A 172 -35.57 8.35 -6.38
CA TYR A 172 -34.29 9.04 -6.15
C TYR A 172 -34.50 10.42 -5.55
N LYS A 173 -33.71 10.72 -4.53
CA LYS A 173 -33.56 12.06 -3.91
C LYS A 173 -32.08 12.36 -3.73
N ASP A 174 -31.69 13.62 -3.85
CA ASP A 174 -30.29 14.05 -3.65
C ASP A 174 -29.71 13.66 -2.28
N SER A 175 -30.59 13.46 -1.28
CA SER A 175 -30.19 13.02 0.06
C SER A 175 -29.73 11.56 0.13
N VAL A 176 -29.87 10.77 -0.94
CA VAL A 176 -29.46 9.35 -0.96
C VAL A 176 -27.99 9.18 -0.59
N ILE A 177 -27.14 10.14 -0.95
CA ILE A 177 -25.72 10.13 -0.64
C ILE A 177 -25.40 10.11 0.87
N PHE A 178 -26.36 10.49 1.72
CA PHE A 178 -26.22 10.51 3.18
C PHE A 178 -26.86 9.31 3.87
N THR A 179 -27.72 8.58 3.17
CA THR A 179 -28.54 7.51 3.76
C THR A 179 -28.22 6.13 3.20
N GLU A 180 -27.74 6.05 1.96
CA GLU A 180 -27.51 4.80 1.26
C GLU A 180 -26.01 4.60 1.00
N LYS A 181 -25.62 3.34 0.86
CA LYS A 181 -24.26 3.00 0.39
C LYS A 181 -24.21 3.13 -1.14
N PRO A 182 -23.11 3.66 -1.72
CA PRO A 182 -22.95 3.65 -3.17
C PRO A 182 -22.83 2.22 -3.69
N LEU A 183 -23.22 2.01 -4.95
CA LEU A 183 -23.01 0.74 -5.64
C LEU A 183 -21.52 0.50 -5.90
N TYR A 184 -20.82 1.54 -6.36
CA TYR A 184 -19.39 1.48 -6.70
C TYR A 184 -18.66 2.71 -6.21
N VAL A 185 -17.39 2.53 -5.88
CA VAL A 185 -16.49 3.61 -5.45
C VAL A 185 -15.19 3.53 -6.25
N THR A 186 -14.67 4.68 -6.64
CA THR A 186 -13.33 4.80 -7.27
C THR A 186 -12.67 6.11 -6.86
N SER A 187 -11.45 6.35 -7.35
CA SER A 187 -10.71 7.57 -7.11
C SER A 187 -10.00 8.03 -8.38
N THR A 188 -9.71 9.31 -8.48
CA THR A 188 -8.92 9.89 -9.58
C THR A 188 -7.44 9.55 -9.49
N LEU A 189 -6.98 8.89 -8.44
CA LEU A 189 -5.56 8.64 -8.19
C LEU A 189 -4.74 9.95 -8.20
N ASP A 190 -3.60 9.98 -8.89
CA ASP A 190 -2.74 11.18 -9.03
C ASP A 190 -3.04 11.99 -10.29
N THR A 191 -4.08 11.62 -11.03
CA THR A 191 -4.51 12.26 -12.28
C THR A 191 -5.90 12.83 -12.14
N THR A 192 -6.38 13.48 -13.18
CA THR A 192 -7.78 13.94 -13.26
C THR A 192 -8.74 12.86 -13.77
N ILE A 193 -8.22 11.69 -14.15
CA ILE A 193 -8.99 10.62 -14.78
C ILE A 193 -9.45 9.64 -13.71
N PHE A 194 -10.71 9.26 -13.78
CA PHE A 194 -11.27 8.17 -12.97
C PHE A 194 -11.79 7.04 -13.85
N ARG A 195 -11.88 5.86 -13.26
CA ARG A 195 -12.49 4.69 -13.88
C ARG A 195 -13.20 3.86 -12.80
N PHE A 196 -14.53 3.73 -12.92
CA PHE A 196 -15.25 2.64 -12.28
C PHE A 196 -15.04 1.41 -13.15
N GLN A 197 -14.62 0.35 -12.54
CA GLN A 197 -14.38 -0.94 -13.19
C GLN A 197 -14.85 -2.02 -12.23
N ASN A 198 -15.56 -2.97 -12.78
CA ASN A 198 -15.85 -4.24 -12.14
C ASN A 198 -15.03 -5.33 -12.76
#